data_9e729e434b042a5a6d4861501161a341
#
_entry.id   9e729e434b042a5a6d4861501161a341
#
_cell.length_a   1.000
_cell.length_b   1.000
_cell.length_c   1.000
_cell.angle_alpha   90.00
_cell.angle_beta   90.00
_cell.angle_gamma   90.00
#
_symmetry.space_group_name_H-M   'P 1'
#
loop_
_entity.id
_entity.type
_entity.pdbx_description
1 polymer ?
#
loop_
_entity_poly.entity_id
_entity_poly.type
_entity_poly.pdbx_seq_one_letter_code
_entity_poly.pdbx_strand_id
1 'polypeptide(L)'
;KLYLKLPNGLDEKISEAGFNISGGEIQRIGIARALINNPELILLDESTSALDTFTENQILKEINSLKKTIIFVSHRVNTLKYCNKIYRLEGGELKHYGNFKKLLNV
;
A
#
# COMPACT_ATOMS: atom_id res chain seq x y z
N LYS A 1 3.15 20.03 0.59
CA LYS A 1 3.90 19.00 1.31
C LYS A 1 3.34 18.88 2.73
N LEU A 2 3.15 17.65 3.24
CA LEU A 2 2.47 17.39 4.52
C LEU A 2 3.08 18.16 5.70
N TYR A 3 4.39 18.11 5.86
CA TYR A 3 5.08 18.74 6.99
C TYR A 3 4.87 20.25 7.08
N LEU A 4 4.54 20.92 5.97
CA LEU A 4 4.24 22.36 5.97
C LEU A 4 2.90 22.71 6.62
N LYS A 5 2.01 21.71 6.78
CA LYS A 5 0.70 21.85 7.41
C LYS A 5 0.73 21.54 8.91
N LEU A 6 1.83 21.00 9.40
CA LEU A 6 1.97 20.58 10.79
C LEU A 6 2.61 21.68 11.64
N PRO A 7 2.12 21.94 12.87
CA PRO A 7 2.63 23.02 13.74
C PRO A 7 4.13 22.96 14.00
N ASN A 8 4.68 21.76 14.17
CA ASN A 8 6.11 21.52 14.42
C ASN A 8 6.86 20.96 13.21
N GLY A 9 6.27 21.05 12.01
CA GLY A 9 6.90 20.57 10.77
C GLY A 9 7.30 19.09 10.82
N LEU A 10 8.57 18.82 10.57
CA LEU A 10 9.11 17.45 10.59
C LEU A 10 9.24 16.86 11.99
N ASP A 11 9.25 17.67 13.02
CA ASP A 11 9.35 17.26 14.43
C ASP A 11 7.97 17.00 15.06
N GLU A 12 6.91 17.15 14.27
CA GLU A 12 5.55 16.90 14.74
C GLU A 12 5.36 15.43 15.12
N LYS A 13 4.84 15.20 16.33
CA LYS A 13 4.46 13.87 16.77
C LYS A 13 3.13 13.49 16.15
N ILE A 14 3.10 12.35 15.46
CA ILE A 14 1.88 11.77 14.92
C ILE A 14 1.18 11.04 16.06
N SER A 15 -0.03 11.50 16.39
CA SER A 15 -0.85 10.84 17.43
C SER A 15 -1.36 9.48 16.92
N GLU A 16 -1.43 8.50 17.81
CA GLU A 16 -2.00 7.19 17.49
C GLU A 16 -3.46 7.29 17.00
N ALA A 17 -4.20 8.27 17.50
CA ALA A 17 -5.57 8.55 17.08
C ALA A 17 -5.69 9.30 15.74
N GLY A 18 -4.58 9.74 15.15
CA GLY A 18 -4.57 10.41 13.85
C GLY A 18 -5.28 11.75 13.81
N PHE A 19 -5.47 12.45 14.94
CA PHE A 19 -6.23 13.72 15.00
C PHE A 19 -5.61 14.86 14.21
N ASN A 20 -4.30 14.80 13.96
CA ASN A 20 -3.55 15.87 13.28
C ASN A 20 -3.31 15.61 11.79
N ILE A 21 -3.55 14.39 11.31
CA ILE A 21 -3.37 14.02 9.91
C ILE A 21 -4.49 13.08 9.43
N SER A 22 -4.75 13.06 8.13
CA SER A 22 -5.75 12.18 7.52
C SER A 22 -5.31 10.72 7.50
N GLY A 23 -6.25 9.79 7.36
CA GLY A 23 -5.96 8.36 7.22
C GLY A 23 -5.08 8.06 6.01
N GLY A 24 -5.31 8.73 4.88
CA GLY A 24 -4.46 8.60 3.68
C GLY A 24 -3.04 9.12 3.90
N GLU A 25 -2.88 10.19 4.64
CA GLU A 25 -1.55 10.74 5.01
C GLU A 25 -0.80 9.77 5.93
N ILE A 26 -1.48 9.16 6.91
CA ILE A 26 -0.92 8.13 7.78
C ILE A 26 -0.43 6.94 6.95
N GLN A 27 -1.25 6.45 6.01
CA GLN A 27 -0.86 5.33 5.14
C GLN A 27 0.36 5.66 4.28
N ARG A 28 0.43 6.85 3.70
CA ARG A 28 1.61 7.28 2.94
C ARG A 28 2.88 7.35 3.79
N ILE A 29 2.78 7.82 5.03
CA ILE A 29 3.91 7.81 5.98
C ILE A 29 4.32 6.37 6.30
N GLY A 30 3.36 5.48 6.53
CA GLY A 30 3.62 4.05 6.77
C GLY A 30 4.38 3.40 5.62
N ILE A 31 3.98 3.66 4.39
CA ILE A 31 4.69 3.18 3.18
C ILE A 31 6.11 3.75 3.11
N ALA A 32 6.27 5.05 3.33
CA ALA A 32 7.59 5.69 3.33
C ALA A 32 8.52 5.09 4.39
N ARG A 33 8.01 4.81 5.58
CA ARG A 33 8.75 4.11 6.66
C ARG A 33 9.20 2.72 6.24
N ALA A 34 8.36 1.97 5.55
CA ALA A 34 8.71 0.64 5.05
C ALA A 34 9.84 0.69 4.02
N LEU A 35 9.94 1.78 3.25
CA LEU A 35 10.91 1.93 2.17
C LEU A 35 12.24 2.54 2.59
N ILE A 36 12.30 3.24 3.72
CA ILE A 36 13.45 4.08 4.10
C ILE A 36 14.78 3.31 4.22
N ASN A 37 14.71 2.05 4.65
CA ASN A 37 15.88 1.18 4.81
C ASN A 37 16.21 0.36 3.55
N ASN A 38 15.60 0.68 2.42
CA ASN A 38 15.79 0.00 1.14
C ASN A 38 15.67 -1.54 1.23
N PRO A 39 14.57 -2.10 1.74
CA PRO A 39 14.40 -3.55 1.92
C PRO A 39 14.28 -4.26 0.57
N GLU A 40 14.65 -5.54 0.52
CA GLU A 40 14.42 -6.40 -0.65
C GLU A 40 12.99 -6.94 -0.71
N LEU A 41 12.39 -7.16 0.44
CA LEU A 41 11.00 -7.62 0.60
C LEU A 41 10.18 -6.55 1.31
N ILE A 42 9.06 -6.20 0.72
CA ILE A 42 8.10 -5.23 1.26
C ILE A 42 6.76 -5.94 1.47
N LEU A 43 6.21 -5.84 2.68
CA LEU A 43 4.88 -6.32 3.00
C LEU A 43 3.94 -5.14 3.22
N LEU A 44 2.89 -5.06 2.42
CA LEU A 44 1.88 -4.01 2.47
C LEU A 44 0.51 -4.62 2.78
N ASP A 45 0.10 -4.51 4.04
CA ASP A 45 -1.19 -5.02 4.52
C ASP A 45 -2.20 -3.88 4.59
N GLU A 46 -3.16 -3.87 3.65
CA GLU A 46 -4.20 -2.84 3.50
C GLU A 46 -3.65 -1.40 3.49
N SER A 47 -2.41 -1.22 3.04
CA SER A 47 -1.64 0.02 3.21
C SER A 47 -2.13 1.18 2.33
N THR A 48 -3.05 0.93 1.41
CA THR A 48 -3.64 1.94 0.51
C THR A 48 -5.15 2.10 0.68
N SER A 49 -5.74 1.47 1.69
CA SER A 49 -7.20 1.38 1.87
C SER A 49 -7.88 2.75 2.10
N ALA A 50 -7.18 3.72 2.68
CA ALA A 50 -7.68 5.06 2.93
C ALA A 50 -7.33 6.07 1.81
N LEU A 51 -6.67 5.62 0.74
CA LEU A 51 -6.30 6.46 -0.40
C LEU A 51 -7.42 6.49 -1.45
N ASP A 52 -7.59 7.64 -2.10
CA ASP A 52 -8.38 7.73 -3.33
C ASP A 52 -7.68 6.97 -4.48
N THR A 53 -8.45 6.59 -5.48
CA THR A 53 -7.96 5.75 -6.59
C THR A 53 -6.79 6.39 -7.34
N PHE A 54 -6.83 7.72 -7.55
CA PHE A 54 -5.76 8.43 -8.24
C PHE A 54 -4.44 8.38 -7.46
N THR A 55 -4.47 8.72 -6.18
CA THR A 55 -3.30 8.68 -5.29
C THR A 55 -2.77 7.26 -5.14
N GLU A 56 -3.66 6.29 -4.96
CA GLU A 56 -3.30 4.87 -4.90
C GLU A 56 -2.55 4.43 -6.16
N ASN A 57 -3.07 4.74 -7.33
CA ASN A 57 -2.43 4.39 -8.60
C ASN A 57 -1.02 4.97 -8.73
N GLN A 58 -0.82 6.22 -8.32
CA GLN A 58 0.50 6.85 -8.33
C GLN A 58 1.48 6.10 -7.44
N ILE A 59 1.08 5.81 -6.20
CA ILE A 59 1.92 5.12 -5.22
C ILE A 59 2.24 3.70 -5.68
N LEU A 60 1.25 2.95 -6.17
CA LEU A 60 1.45 1.58 -6.64
C LEU A 60 2.39 1.52 -7.85
N LYS A 61 2.31 2.48 -8.77
CA LYS A 61 3.26 2.59 -9.89
C LYS A 61 4.68 2.83 -9.40
N GLU A 62 4.86 3.75 -8.46
CA GLU A 62 6.18 4.04 -7.89
C GLU A 62 6.76 2.84 -7.16
N ILE A 63 5.98 2.17 -6.31
CA ILE A 63 6.41 0.97 -5.60
C ILE A 63 6.77 -0.15 -6.58
N ASN A 64 5.96 -0.36 -7.60
CA ASN A 64 6.21 -1.38 -8.61
C ASN A 64 7.48 -1.11 -9.42
N SER A 65 7.85 0.16 -9.62
CA SER A 65 9.08 0.56 -10.32
C SER A 65 10.36 0.25 -9.54
N LEU A 66 10.27 0.01 -8.24
CA LEU A 66 11.43 -0.28 -7.39
C LEU A 66 12.06 -1.65 -7.66
N LYS A 67 11.40 -2.52 -8.43
CA LYS A 67 11.86 -3.89 -8.77
C LYS A 67 12.20 -4.75 -7.54
N LYS A 68 11.40 -4.63 -6.50
CA LYS A 68 11.52 -5.39 -5.26
C LYS A 68 10.47 -6.48 -5.18
N THR A 69 10.66 -7.44 -4.29
CA THR A 69 9.61 -8.39 -3.95
C THR A 69 8.59 -7.70 -3.06
N ILE A 70 7.34 -7.65 -3.50
CA ILE A 70 6.27 -6.98 -2.77
C ILE A 70 5.12 -7.95 -2.57
N ILE A 71 4.66 -8.05 -1.33
CA ILE A 71 3.47 -8.82 -0.97
C ILE A 71 2.39 -7.81 -0.57
N PHE A 72 1.31 -7.77 -1.34
CA PHE A 72 0.12 -7.00 -1.01
C PHE A 72 -0.93 -7.90 -0.36
N VAL A 73 -1.45 -7.45 0.76
CA VAL A 73 -2.68 -7.97 1.33
C VAL A 73 -3.76 -6.91 1.11
N SER A 74 -4.70 -7.20 0.22
CA SER A 74 -5.73 -6.23 -0.16
C SER A 74 -6.96 -6.95 -0.71
N HIS A 75 -8.13 -6.36 -0.50
CA HIS A 75 -9.37 -6.74 -1.17
C HIS A 75 -9.73 -5.80 -2.33
N ARG A 76 -8.89 -4.80 -2.61
CA ARG A 76 -9.12 -3.83 -3.69
C ARG A 76 -8.62 -4.37 -5.03
N VAL A 77 -9.52 -4.43 -6.00
CA VAL A 77 -9.22 -4.88 -7.37
C VAL A 77 -8.12 -4.02 -8.00
N ASN A 78 -8.08 -2.73 -7.68
CA ASN A 78 -7.08 -1.80 -8.21
C ASN A 78 -5.64 -2.19 -7.82
N THR A 79 -5.43 -2.67 -6.60
CA THR A 79 -4.12 -3.17 -6.14
C THR A 79 -3.69 -4.40 -6.93
N LEU A 80 -4.62 -5.30 -7.22
CA LEU A 80 -4.35 -6.57 -7.89
C LEU A 80 -3.82 -6.40 -9.32
N LYS A 81 -4.11 -5.27 -9.99
CA LYS A 81 -3.58 -4.96 -11.34
C LYS A 81 -2.07 -4.91 -11.38
N TYR A 82 -1.43 -4.56 -10.27
CA TYR A 82 0.02 -4.43 -10.17
C TYR A 82 0.71 -5.74 -9.77
N CYS A 83 -0.06 -6.78 -9.48
CA CYS A 83 0.47 -8.07 -9.05
C CYS A 83 0.68 -9.00 -10.24
N ASN A 84 1.83 -9.66 -10.27
CA ASN A 84 2.12 -10.70 -11.27
C ASN A 84 1.61 -12.08 -10.85
N LYS A 85 1.40 -12.29 -9.54
CA LYS A 85 0.79 -13.50 -8.97
C LYS A 85 -0.27 -13.11 -7.96
N ILE A 86 -1.42 -13.76 -8.03
CA ILE A 86 -2.54 -13.50 -7.13
C ILE A 86 -2.94 -14.80 -6.45
N TYR A 87 -3.08 -14.74 -5.15
CA TYR A 87 -3.54 -15.84 -4.31
C TYR A 87 -4.79 -15.39 -3.54
N ARG A 88 -5.67 -16.31 -3.30
CA ARG A 88 -6.84 -16.10 -2.46
C ARG A 88 -6.74 -17.01 -1.23
N LEU A 89 -6.94 -16.43 -0.06
CA LEU A 89 -7.06 -17.17 1.18
C LEU A 89 -8.53 -17.49 1.42
N GLU A 90 -8.85 -18.78 1.44
CA GLU A 90 -10.22 -19.26 1.59
C GLU A 90 -10.23 -20.52 2.45
N GLY A 91 -11.02 -20.51 3.54
CA GLY A 91 -11.10 -21.64 4.46
C GLY A 91 -9.76 -22.05 5.09
N GLY A 92 -8.84 -21.11 5.29
CA GLY A 92 -7.49 -21.40 5.81
C GLY A 92 -6.50 -21.93 4.77
N GLU A 93 -6.92 -22.05 3.50
CA GLU A 93 -6.09 -22.53 2.40
C GLU A 93 -5.76 -21.42 1.41
N LEU A 94 -4.54 -21.44 0.88
CA LEU A 94 -4.08 -20.50 -0.13
C LEU A 94 -4.31 -21.10 -1.52
N LYS A 95 -5.18 -20.45 -2.32
CA LYS A 95 -5.48 -20.87 -3.69
C LYS A 95 -4.84 -19.90 -4.69
N HIS A 96 -4.11 -20.44 -5.68
CA HIS A 96 -3.48 -19.65 -6.73
C HIS A 96 -4.48 -19.33 -7.84
N TYR A 97 -4.69 -18.04 -8.13
CA TYR A 97 -5.59 -17.58 -9.20
C TYR A 97 -4.87 -17.09 -10.46
N GLY A 98 -3.53 -17.13 -10.47
CA GLY A 98 -2.73 -16.68 -11.60
C GLY A 98 -2.43 -15.18 -11.56
N ASN A 99 -2.69 -14.51 -12.68
CA ASN A 99 -2.51 -13.06 -12.81
C ASN A 99 -3.87 -12.35 -12.89
N PHE A 100 -3.83 -11.01 -12.90
CA PHE A 100 -5.04 -10.19 -12.95
C PHE A 100 -5.96 -10.51 -14.14
N LYS A 101 -5.41 -10.79 -15.32
CA LYS A 101 -6.21 -11.14 -16.50
C LYS A 101 -6.98 -12.43 -16.31
N LYS A 102 -6.37 -13.42 -15.69
CA LYS A 102 -7.05 -14.70 -15.36
C LYS A 102 -8.14 -14.50 -14.32
N LEU A 103 -7.92 -13.61 -13.36
CA LEU A 103 -8.92 -13.29 -12.34
C LEU A 103 -10.19 -12.69 -12.94
N LEU A 104 -10.06 -11.82 -13.93
CA LEU A 104 -11.21 -11.17 -14.59
C LEU A 104 -12.02 -12.12 -15.47
N ASN A 105 -11.43 -13.21 -15.94
CA ASN A 105 -12.08 -14.22 -16.81
C ASN A 105 -12.75 -15.34 -16.02
N VAL A 106 -12.79 -15.22 -14.72
CA VAL A 106 -13.49 -16.15 -13.81
C VAL A 106 -14.91 -15.60 -13.44
#